data_696dfed669b2249e2b251b40981db48d
#
_entry.id   696dfed669b2249e2b251b40981db48d
#
_cell.length_a   1.000
_cell.length_b   1.000
_cell.length_c   1.000
_cell.angle_alpha   90.00
_cell.angle_beta   90.00
_cell.angle_gamma   90.00
#
_symmetry.space_group_name_H-M   'P 1'
#
loop_
_entity.id
_entity.type
_entity.pdbx_description
1 polymer ?
#
loop_
_entity_poly.entity_id
_entity_poly.type
_entity_poly.pdbx_seq_one_letter_code
_entity_poly.pdbx_strand_id
1 'polypeptide(L)'
;FAIESTMDILARELGMDPFELRRINALRVGSITNTGQVLRESVGLLECLDRVEAIVREEMAQGDSDEMAPVRRGWGIAAAYKNTGLGGGAPDKAGAEVEAYPDGTAEARSSSADMGQGLMTVVAQIAAEELGLPFERVRVLSGTVLNEAITLTNYGTSDAVVPLSISFAS
;
A
#
# COMPACT_ATOMS: atom_id res chain seq x y z
N PHE A 1 -12.38 -5.06 7.89
CA PHE A 1 -12.91 -5.40 9.21
C PHE A 1 -13.80 -6.65 9.15
N ALA A 2 -14.96 -6.62 8.48
CA ALA A 2 -15.97 -7.69 8.52
C ALA A 2 -15.42 -9.10 8.22
N ILE A 3 -14.67 -9.25 7.12
CA ILE A 3 -14.10 -10.55 6.72
C ILE A 3 -13.14 -11.08 7.80
N GLU A 4 -12.22 -10.27 8.26
CA GLU A 4 -11.20 -10.70 9.21
C GLU A 4 -11.76 -10.98 10.61
N SER A 5 -12.79 -10.24 11.03
CA SER A 5 -13.53 -10.56 12.25
C SER A 5 -14.29 -11.89 12.11
N THR A 6 -14.85 -12.17 10.93
CA THR A 6 -15.49 -13.47 10.66
C THR A 6 -14.46 -14.61 10.67
N MET A 7 -13.26 -14.39 10.16
CA MET A 7 -12.17 -15.38 10.23
C MET A 7 -11.78 -15.68 11.68
N ASP A 8 -11.73 -14.68 12.56
CA ASP A 8 -11.42 -14.90 13.97
C ASP A 8 -12.55 -15.64 14.71
N ILE A 9 -13.81 -15.32 14.41
CA ILE A 9 -14.96 -16.04 14.94
C ILE A 9 -14.90 -17.50 14.50
N LEU A 10 -14.67 -17.75 13.20
CA LEU A 10 -14.57 -19.08 12.65
C LEU A 10 -13.43 -19.89 13.27
N ALA A 11 -12.25 -19.27 13.42
CA ALA A 11 -11.11 -19.90 14.08
C ALA A 11 -11.48 -20.38 15.49
N ARG A 12 -12.15 -19.54 16.27
CA ARG A 12 -12.61 -19.86 17.62
C ARG A 12 -13.63 -21.01 17.64
N GLU A 13 -14.62 -20.96 16.75
CA GLU A 13 -15.63 -22.02 16.66
C GLU A 13 -15.05 -23.38 16.24
N LEU A 14 -14.00 -23.36 15.43
CA LEU A 14 -13.26 -24.55 15.02
C LEU A 14 -12.21 -25.02 16.04
N GLY A 15 -11.97 -24.25 17.10
CA GLY A 15 -10.87 -24.50 18.03
C GLY A 15 -9.50 -24.41 17.37
N MET A 16 -9.36 -23.59 16.34
CA MET A 16 -8.17 -23.44 15.51
C MET A 16 -7.45 -22.14 15.83
N ASP A 17 -6.12 -22.16 15.73
CA ASP A 17 -5.33 -20.95 15.83
C ASP A 17 -5.65 -19.97 14.67
N PRO A 18 -5.81 -18.66 14.94
CA PRO A 18 -6.13 -17.68 13.89
C PRO A 18 -5.08 -17.57 12.77
N PHE A 19 -3.81 -17.78 13.09
CA PHE A 19 -2.75 -17.81 12.07
C PHE A 19 -2.87 -19.06 11.20
N GLU A 20 -3.14 -20.21 11.82
CA GLU A 20 -3.29 -21.47 11.10
C GLU A 20 -4.47 -21.43 10.13
N LEU A 21 -5.63 -20.93 10.56
CA LEU A 21 -6.78 -20.78 9.68
C LEU A 21 -6.43 -19.89 8.45
N ARG A 22 -5.68 -18.80 8.66
CA ARG A 22 -5.25 -17.93 7.57
C ARG A 22 -4.24 -18.60 6.65
N ARG A 23 -3.31 -19.42 7.19
CA ARG A 23 -2.37 -20.20 6.37
C ARG A 23 -3.07 -21.19 5.44
N ILE A 24 -4.07 -21.89 5.96
CA ILE A 24 -4.84 -22.85 5.15
C ILE A 24 -5.52 -22.14 3.97
N ASN A 25 -6.03 -20.94 4.21
CA ASN A 25 -6.76 -20.15 3.23
C ASN A 25 -5.87 -19.17 2.41
N ALA A 26 -4.60 -19.06 2.75
CA ALA A 26 -3.71 -18.12 2.07
C ALA A 26 -3.49 -18.48 0.60
N LEU A 27 -3.58 -17.46 -0.24
CA LEU A 27 -3.24 -17.59 -1.66
C LEU A 27 -1.74 -17.88 -1.83
N ARG A 28 -1.44 -18.69 -2.84
CA ARG A 28 -0.09 -19.13 -3.22
C ARG A 28 0.10 -18.94 -4.71
N VAL A 29 1.33 -19.02 -5.17
CA VAL A 29 1.59 -19.13 -6.61
C VAL A 29 0.80 -20.32 -7.17
N GLY A 30 0.07 -20.11 -8.25
CA GLY A 30 -0.86 -21.07 -8.84
C GLY A 30 -2.29 -21.00 -8.32
N SER A 31 -2.55 -20.28 -7.24
CA SER A 31 -3.92 -20.07 -6.75
C SER A 31 -4.74 -19.23 -7.72
N ILE A 32 -6.05 -19.46 -7.72
CA ILE A 32 -7.01 -18.70 -8.49
C ILE A 32 -7.80 -17.81 -7.52
N THR A 33 -7.86 -16.52 -7.76
CA THR A 33 -8.67 -15.60 -6.97
C THR A 33 -10.16 -15.79 -7.25
N ASN A 34 -11.01 -15.23 -6.38
CA ASN A 34 -12.46 -15.24 -6.57
C ASN A 34 -12.92 -14.51 -7.85
N THR A 35 -12.05 -13.70 -8.45
CA THR A 35 -12.30 -13.03 -9.75
C THR A 35 -11.71 -13.78 -10.93
N GLY A 36 -11.15 -14.98 -10.71
CA GLY A 36 -10.63 -15.85 -11.78
C GLY A 36 -9.18 -15.57 -12.18
N GLN A 37 -8.47 -14.68 -11.50
CA GLN A 37 -7.06 -14.42 -11.79
C GLN A 37 -6.18 -15.56 -11.26
N VAL A 38 -5.33 -16.11 -12.12
CA VAL A 38 -4.29 -17.06 -11.72
C VAL A 38 -3.08 -16.29 -11.23
N LEU A 39 -2.66 -16.50 -9.99
CA LEU A 39 -1.49 -15.85 -9.40
C LEU A 39 -0.22 -16.58 -9.85
N ARG A 40 0.69 -15.84 -10.49
CA ARG A 40 1.90 -16.43 -11.08
C ARG A 40 3.16 -16.10 -10.28
N GLU A 41 3.17 -14.97 -9.61
CA GLU A 41 4.33 -14.44 -8.89
C GLU A 41 3.90 -13.44 -7.81
N SER A 42 4.84 -13.01 -6.97
CA SER A 42 4.64 -11.98 -5.94
C SER A 42 3.51 -12.30 -4.94
N VAL A 43 3.42 -13.55 -4.51
CA VAL A 43 2.41 -14.02 -3.55
C VAL A 43 3.09 -14.32 -2.20
N GLY A 44 3.40 -13.27 -1.44
CA GLY A 44 4.18 -13.33 -0.20
C GLY A 44 3.38 -13.47 1.09
N LEU A 45 2.06 -13.69 1.04
CA LEU A 45 1.22 -13.66 2.24
C LEU A 45 1.66 -14.66 3.30
N LEU A 46 2.05 -15.87 2.92
CA LEU A 46 2.51 -16.89 3.87
C LEU A 46 3.76 -16.43 4.63
N GLU A 47 4.76 -15.89 3.92
CA GLU A 47 5.96 -15.37 4.56
C GLU A 47 5.64 -14.20 5.50
N CYS A 48 4.72 -13.32 5.12
CA CYS A 48 4.25 -12.25 5.99
C CYS A 48 3.60 -12.79 7.27
N LEU A 49 2.72 -13.79 7.14
CA LEU A 49 2.08 -14.44 8.29
C LEU A 49 3.11 -15.08 9.22
N ASP A 50 4.10 -15.80 8.68
CA ASP A 50 5.13 -16.46 9.48
C ASP A 50 5.99 -15.46 10.24
N ARG A 51 6.40 -14.36 9.60
CA ARG A 51 7.21 -13.31 10.23
C ARG A 51 6.43 -12.57 11.33
N VAL A 52 5.17 -12.22 11.06
CA VAL A 52 4.32 -11.53 12.03
C VAL A 52 3.99 -12.44 13.21
N GLU A 53 3.69 -13.72 12.96
CA GLU A 53 3.42 -14.67 14.03
C GLU A 53 4.63 -14.83 14.96
N ALA A 54 5.84 -14.93 14.43
CA ALA A 54 7.04 -15.05 15.25
C ALA A 54 7.16 -13.88 16.24
N ILE A 55 6.93 -12.65 15.79
CA ILE A 55 6.94 -11.45 16.64
C ILE A 55 5.83 -11.51 17.69
N VAL A 56 4.59 -11.81 17.26
CA VAL A 56 3.45 -11.87 18.17
C VAL A 56 3.65 -12.94 19.26
N ARG A 57 4.14 -14.13 18.88
CA ARG A 57 4.41 -15.22 19.84
C ARG A 57 5.49 -14.85 20.84
N GLU A 58 6.54 -14.17 20.39
CA GLU A 58 7.60 -13.68 21.27
C GLU A 58 7.06 -12.66 22.27
N GLU A 59 6.27 -11.69 21.83
CA GLU A 59 5.69 -10.69 22.70
C GLU A 59 4.64 -11.26 23.66
N MET A 60 3.83 -12.20 23.20
CA MET A 60 2.89 -12.93 24.06
C MET A 60 3.60 -13.73 25.15
N ALA A 61 4.76 -14.32 24.83
CA ALA A 61 5.56 -15.09 25.79
C ALA A 61 6.18 -14.20 26.89
N GLN A 62 6.42 -12.91 26.59
CA GLN A 62 6.90 -11.96 27.58
C GLN A 62 5.83 -11.56 28.61
N GLY A 63 4.55 -11.79 28.28
CA GLY A 63 3.40 -11.68 29.17
C GLY A 63 3.10 -10.24 29.65
N ASP A 64 1.87 -10.02 30.07
CA ASP A 64 1.57 -8.91 30.99
C ASP A 64 1.99 -9.39 32.39
N SER A 65 3.10 -8.90 32.87
CA SER A 65 3.71 -9.31 34.14
C SER A 65 2.87 -8.94 35.39
N ASP A 66 1.80 -8.21 35.21
CA ASP A 66 0.94 -7.76 36.30
C ASP A 66 -0.55 -7.95 35.97
N GLU A 67 -1.17 -8.96 36.58
CA GLU A 67 -2.61 -9.24 36.46
C GLU A 67 -3.48 -8.09 37.01
N MET A 68 -2.93 -7.24 37.85
CA MET A 68 -3.62 -6.08 38.44
C MET A 68 -3.40 -4.78 37.66
N ALA A 69 -2.63 -4.81 36.55
CA ALA A 69 -2.39 -3.64 35.74
C ALA A 69 -3.72 -3.03 35.21
N PRO A 70 -3.87 -1.71 35.26
CA PRO A 70 -5.07 -1.04 34.77
C PRO A 70 -5.22 -1.12 33.25
N VAL A 71 -4.15 -1.51 32.54
CA VAL A 71 -4.11 -1.66 31.09
C VAL A 71 -3.97 -3.12 30.74
N ARG A 72 -4.85 -3.62 29.89
CA ARG A 72 -4.78 -4.98 29.33
C ARG A 72 -4.34 -4.88 27.87
N ARG A 73 -3.47 -5.79 27.46
CA ARG A 73 -3.04 -5.93 26.08
C ARG A 73 -3.70 -7.12 25.44
N GLY A 74 -4.06 -6.98 24.17
CA GLY A 74 -4.61 -8.06 23.36
C GLY A 74 -4.01 -8.00 21.97
N TRP A 75 -3.86 -9.15 21.34
CA TRP A 75 -3.36 -9.29 19.99
C TRP A 75 -4.49 -9.67 19.05
N GLY A 76 -4.48 -9.07 17.87
CA GLY A 76 -5.36 -9.45 16.77
C GLY A 76 -4.54 -9.55 15.50
N ILE A 77 -4.98 -10.40 14.60
CA ILE A 77 -4.40 -10.58 13.27
C ILE A 77 -5.42 -10.23 12.20
N ALA A 78 -4.98 -9.53 11.18
CA ALA A 78 -5.74 -9.33 9.96
C ALA A 78 -4.82 -9.53 8.75
N ALA A 79 -5.32 -10.16 7.71
CA ALA A 79 -4.59 -10.40 6.49
C ALA A 79 -5.42 -9.91 5.29
N ALA A 80 -4.75 -9.32 4.31
CA ALA A 80 -5.40 -8.84 3.11
C ALA A 80 -4.51 -9.03 1.89
N TYR A 81 -5.13 -9.05 0.73
CA TYR A 81 -4.45 -8.92 -0.54
C TYR A 81 -5.16 -7.85 -1.38
N LYS A 82 -4.39 -7.19 -2.22
CA LYS A 82 -4.89 -6.20 -3.15
C LYS A 82 -4.22 -6.41 -4.50
N ASN A 83 -5.00 -6.30 -5.55
CA ASN A 83 -4.44 -6.28 -6.91
C ASN A 83 -3.58 -5.02 -7.10
N THR A 84 -2.56 -5.13 -7.94
CA THR A 84 -1.82 -4.01 -8.47
C THR A 84 -2.56 -3.46 -9.70
N GLY A 85 -2.64 -2.15 -9.83
CA GLY A 85 -3.39 -1.49 -10.90
C GLY A 85 -4.91 -1.70 -10.81
N LEU A 86 -5.60 -1.48 -11.93
CA LEU A 86 -7.06 -1.64 -12.03
C LEU A 86 -7.50 -3.11 -12.11
N GLY A 87 -6.56 -4.02 -12.36
CA GLY A 87 -6.84 -5.46 -12.54
C GLY A 87 -7.41 -5.79 -13.91
N GLY A 88 -7.48 -7.11 -14.20
CA GLY A 88 -8.07 -7.60 -15.44
C GLY A 88 -7.40 -7.13 -16.74
N GLY A 89 -6.18 -6.60 -16.67
CA GLY A 89 -5.47 -6.04 -17.83
C GLY A 89 -5.95 -4.65 -18.29
N ALA A 90 -6.79 -3.99 -17.48
CA ALA A 90 -7.22 -2.63 -17.78
C ALA A 90 -6.02 -1.66 -17.69
N PRO A 91 -5.88 -0.72 -18.66
CA PRO A 91 -4.80 0.25 -18.63
C PRO A 91 -4.92 1.14 -17.39
N ASP A 92 -3.88 1.16 -16.57
CA ASP A 92 -3.76 2.05 -15.41
C ASP A 92 -2.69 3.11 -15.72
N LYS A 93 -3.13 4.24 -16.27
CA LYS A 93 -2.24 5.32 -16.69
C LYS A 93 -2.21 6.43 -15.66
N ALA A 94 -1.02 6.90 -15.36
CA ALA A 94 -0.82 8.10 -14.56
C ALA A 94 -0.06 9.15 -15.36
N GLY A 95 -0.21 10.41 -14.99
CA GLY A 95 0.56 11.53 -15.52
C GLY A 95 1.21 12.30 -14.38
N ALA A 96 2.38 12.83 -14.64
CA ALA A 96 3.05 13.77 -13.76
C ALA A 96 3.67 14.91 -14.56
N GLU A 97 3.73 16.08 -13.96
CA GLU A 97 4.40 17.27 -14.50
C GLU A 97 5.22 17.91 -13.39
N VAL A 98 6.40 18.36 -13.73
CA VAL A 98 7.29 19.07 -12.81
C VAL A 98 7.69 20.40 -13.43
N GLU A 99 7.46 21.48 -12.69
CA GLU A 99 7.82 22.84 -13.08
C GLU A 99 8.85 23.38 -12.09
N ALA A 100 10.02 23.77 -12.61
CA ALA A 100 11.07 24.38 -11.81
C ALA A 100 11.07 25.91 -12.00
N TYR A 101 11.23 26.64 -10.90
CA TYR A 101 11.18 28.10 -10.87
C TYR A 101 12.57 28.73 -10.71
N PRO A 102 12.76 29.98 -11.19
CA PRO A 102 14.04 30.68 -11.08
C PRO A 102 14.52 30.96 -9.65
N ASP A 103 13.60 30.91 -8.67
CA ASP A 103 13.92 31.09 -7.26
C ASP A 103 14.47 29.80 -6.60
N GLY A 104 14.62 28.72 -7.37
CA GLY A 104 15.11 27.43 -6.91
C GLY A 104 14.06 26.59 -6.19
N THR A 105 12.78 26.87 -6.41
CA THR A 105 11.68 25.99 -5.98
C THR A 105 11.15 25.17 -7.16
N ALA A 106 10.38 24.12 -6.87
CA ALA A 106 9.70 23.35 -7.89
C ALA A 106 8.28 22.95 -7.42
N GLU A 107 7.41 22.76 -8.40
CA GLU A 107 6.08 22.20 -8.20
C GLU A 107 5.93 20.92 -9.02
N ALA A 108 5.60 19.83 -8.35
CA ALA A 108 5.28 18.55 -8.98
C ALA A 108 3.76 18.32 -8.92
N ARG A 109 3.15 18.03 -10.06
CA ARG A 109 1.73 17.72 -10.20
C ARG A 109 1.57 16.27 -10.59
N SER A 110 0.66 15.56 -9.92
CA SER A 110 0.38 14.16 -10.19
C SER A 110 -1.11 13.92 -10.31
N SER A 111 -1.49 13.08 -11.28
CA SER A 111 -2.88 12.60 -11.40
C SER A 111 -3.28 11.60 -10.33
N SER A 112 -2.33 11.07 -9.59
CA SER A 112 -2.57 10.07 -8.56
C SER A 112 -3.18 10.69 -7.30
N ALA A 113 -4.05 9.92 -6.63
CA ALA A 113 -4.66 10.34 -5.37
C ALA A 113 -3.88 9.83 -4.16
N ASP A 114 -3.77 10.65 -3.12
CA ASP A 114 -3.30 10.21 -1.81
C ASP A 114 -4.50 9.71 -0.98
N MET A 115 -4.46 8.45 -0.57
CA MET A 115 -5.48 7.81 0.27
C MET A 115 -4.93 7.52 1.68
N GLY A 116 -3.80 8.11 2.03
CA GLY A 116 -3.07 7.85 3.27
C GLY A 116 -1.77 7.05 3.09
N GLN A 117 -1.42 6.67 1.85
CA GLN A 117 -0.19 5.92 1.55
C GLN A 117 1.07 6.82 1.45
N GLY A 118 0.94 8.13 1.64
CA GLY A 118 2.05 9.06 1.62
C GLY A 118 2.55 9.45 0.22
N LEU A 119 1.68 9.37 -0.79
CA LEU A 119 2.03 9.66 -2.18
C LEU A 119 2.66 11.04 -2.36
N MET A 120 2.11 12.06 -1.70
CA MET A 120 2.62 13.44 -1.79
C MET A 120 4.09 13.51 -1.36
N THR A 121 4.43 12.83 -0.27
CA THR A 121 5.80 12.75 0.23
C THR A 121 6.71 12.03 -0.77
N VAL A 122 6.26 10.90 -1.30
CA VAL A 122 7.04 10.12 -2.27
C VAL A 122 7.29 10.92 -3.54
N VAL A 123 6.28 11.59 -4.08
CA VAL A 123 6.41 12.42 -5.28
C VAL A 123 7.38 13.59 -5.03
N ALA A 124 7.29 14.23 -3.86
CA ALA A 124 8.22 15.30 -3.49
C ALA A 124 9.67 14.78 -3.38
N GLN A 125 9.87 13.61 -2.76
CA GLN A 125 11.20 12.99 -2.65
C GLN A 125 11.81 12.70 -4.03
N ILE A 126 11.03 12.09 -4.92
CA ILE A 126 11.49 11.76 -6.26
C ILE A 126 11.84 13.05 -7.03
N ALA A 127 10.96 14.05 -7.02
CA ALA A 127 11.20 15.30 -7.73
C ALA A 127 12.39 16.07 -7.14
N ALA A 128 12.56 16.09 -5.83
CA ALA A 128 13.68 16.73 -5.17
C ALA A 128 15.02 16.06 -5.55
N GLU A 129 15.07 14.73 -5.51
CA GLU A 129 16.26 13.96 -5.88
C GLU A 129 16.66 14.19 -7.34
N GLU A 130 15.71 14.07 -8.27
CA GLU A 130 15.97 14.24 -9.70
C GLU A 130 16.37 15.67 -10.09
N LEU A 131 15.85 16.68 -9.39
CA LEU A 131 16.18 18.07 -9.63
C LEU A 131 17.41 18.55 -8.85
N GLY A 132 17.92 17.76 -7.91
CA GLY A 132 18.99 18.18 -7.00
C GLY A 132 18.57 19.30 -6.05
N LEU A 133 17.29 19.35 -5.66
CA LEU A 133 16.74 20.36 -4.75
C LEU A 133 16.54 19.78 -3.35
N PRO A 134 16.61 20.64 -2.30
CA PRO A 134 16.13 20.26 -0.99
C PRO A 134 14.64 19.89 -1.03
N PHE A 135 14.25 18.85 -0.27
CA PHE A 135 12.87 18.37 -0.20
C PHE A 135 11.86 19.50 0.10
N GLU A 136 12.21 20.40 0.99
CA GLU A 136 11.38 21.52 1.44
C GLU A 136 11.12 22.56 0.34
N ARG A 137 11.86 22.48 -0.76
CA ARG A 137 11.70 23.36 -1.91
C ARG A 137 10.80 22.79 -3.00
N VAL A 138 10.28 21.60 -2.80
CA VAL A 138 9.37 20.94 -3.74
C VAL A 138 7.96 20.90 -3.16
N ARG A 139 7.04 21.56 -3.84
CA ARG A 139 5.60 21.47 -3.55
C ARG A 139 4.97 20.41 -4.43
N VAL A 140 4.04 19.63 -3.88
CA VAL A 140 3.29 18.64 -4.65
C VAL A 140 1.81 18.97 -4.65
N LEU A 141 1.21 18.87 -5.84
CA LEU A 141 -0.24 18.91 -6.02
C LEU A 141 -0.72 17.57 -6.55
N SER A 142 -1.63 16.92 -5.85
CA SER A 142 -2.25 15.68 -6.29
C SER A 142 -3.66 15.90 -6.81
N GLY A 143 -4.12 15.01 -7.69
CA GLY A 143 -5.46 15.08 -8.27
C GLY A 143 -5.63 16.19 -9.31
N THR A 144 -4.59 16.90 -9.68
CA THR A 144 -4.60 17.88 -10.78
C THR A 144 -4.34 17.16 -12.10
N VAL A 145 -5.31 17.21 -12.98
CA VAL A 145 -5.18 16.71 -14.34
C VAL A 145 -4.55 17.80 -15.19
N LEU A 146 -3.40 17.51 -15.74
CA LEU A 146 -2.80 18.31 -16.78
C LEU A 146 -3.12 17.68 -18.12
N ASN A 147 -3.83 18.39 -18.94
CA ASN A 147 -4.20 18.04 -20.30
C ASN A 147 -4.89 16.69 -20.52
N GLU A 148 -6.16 16.79 -20.86
CA GLU A 148 -7.00 15.80 -21.50
C GLU A 148 -7.13 14.42 -20.81
N ALA A 149 -8.22 14.31 -20.08
CA ALA A 149 -8.96 13.06 -19.90
C ALA A 149 -8.22 11.90 -19.23
N ILE A 150 -7.57 12.14 -18.10
CA ILE A 150 -7.41 11.06 -17.14
C ILE A 150 -8.42 11.28 -16.02
N THR A 151 -9.65 10.96 -16.31
CA THR A 151 -10.76 10.97 -15.35
C THR A 151 -10.78 9.73 -14.48
N LEU A 152 -9.83 8.83 -14.62
CA LEU A 152 -9.69 7.66 -13.77
C LEU A 152 -8.64 7.97 -12.73
N THR A 153 -9.09 8.11 -11.52
CA THR A 153 -8.27 8.17 -10.33
C THR A 153 -7.33 6.95 -10.34
N ASN A 154 -6.06 7.19 -10.57
CA ASN A 154 -5.08 6.15 -10.37
C ASN A 154 -5.01 5.90 -8.84
N TYR A 155 -5.59 4.81 -8.39
CA TYR A 155 -5.52 4.37 -6.99
C TYR A 155 -4.16 3.73 -6.66
N GLY A 156 -3.11 4.34 -7.21
CA GLY A 156 -1.74 4.18 -6.73
C GLY A 156 -1.18 2.79 -6.85
N THR A 157 -0.89 2.34 -8.08
CA THR A 157 0.10 1.28 -8.22
C THR A 157 0.64 1.24 -9.65
N SER A 158 1.71 1.47 -9.85
CA SER A 158 3.01 0.88 -10.01
C SER A 158 3.40 0.37 -11.41
N ASP A 159 2.55 0.12 -12.38
CA ASP A 159 2.96 -0.33 -13.71
C ASP A 159 2.70 0.70 -14.83
N ALA A 160 2.29 1.90 -14.44
CA ALA A 160 2.10 2.98 -15.37
C ALA A 160 3.46 3.54 -15.81
N VAL A 161 3.79 3.37 -17.07
CA VAL A 161 4.83 4.18 -17.69
C VAL A 161 4.34 5.62 -17.68
N VAL A 162 4.85 6.41 -16.76
CA VAL A 162 4.54 7.83 -16.64
C VAL A 162 5.42 8.58 -17.63
N PRO A 163 4.88 9.22 -18.66
CA PRO A 163 5.65 10.19 -19.41
C PRO A 163 5.91 11.38 -18.47
N LEU A 164 7.14 11.51 -18.00
CA LEU A 164 7.59 12.67 -17.26
C LEU A 164 7.83 13.81 -18.25
N SER A 165 7.07 14.88 -18.14
CA SER A 165 7.39 16.14 -18.81
C SER A 165 7.97 17.12 -17.79
N ILE A 166 9.15 17.64 -18.05
CA ILE A 166 9.78 18.70 -17.25
C ILE A 166 9.68 19.98 -18.07
N SER A 167 9.04 20.99 -17.51
CA SER A 167 9.01 22.33 -18.08
C SER A 167 9.74 23.30 -17.15
N PHE A 168 10.44 24.25 -17.75
CA PHE A 168 11.06 25.34 -17.01
C PHE A 168 10.27 26.61 -17.29
N ALA A 169 9.86 27.27 -16.22
CA ALA A 169 9.26 28.61 -16.32
C ALA A 169 10.32 29.63 -16.77
N SER A 170 10.03 30.41 -17.82
CA SER A 170 10.85 31.49 -18.32
C SER A 170 10.68 32.77 -17.52
#